data_e8ef809ef8a875816ab030e68989d9e6
#
_entry.id   e8ef809ef8a875816ab030e68989d9e6
#
_cell.length_a   1.000
_cell.length_b   1.000
_cell.length_c   1.000
_cell.angle_alpha   90.00
_cell.angle_beta   90.00
_cell.angle_gamma   90.00
#
_symmetry.space_group_name_H-M   'P 1'
#
loop_
_entity.id
_entity.type
_entity.pdbx_description
1 polymer ?
#
loop_
_entity_poly.entity_id
_entity_poly.type
_entity_poly.pdbx_seq_one_letter_code
_entity_poly.pdbx_strand_id
1 'polypeptide(L)'
;MREKEWHTYEMIVNGLPQKIRYNADTVEGLFLPLLRRLTEMQRAEARRILVFLAAPPATGKSTLAQFLAQLSRTEEGLTPVQALGMDGFHYPNRYLAAHTILRDGEEIPLTSIKGAPETFDVPALAAKLGAAREESVTFPVYDRRIHDVVPDAVTADAPILLVEGNWLLLDEEPWRDLCGLADHRLRIDAAPELLRDRLIARKVQGGSTTEAAAAFYEASDAPNILRFAAHAGAADEIWRMTADGDFTRM
;
A
#
# COMPACT_ATOMS: atom_id res chain seq x y z
N MET A 1 28.33 -5.74 -14.82
CA MET A 1 26.85 -5.74 -14.53
C MET A 1 26.16 -5.80 -15.89
N ARG A 2 25.19 -6.69 -16.08
CA ARG A 2 24.31 -6.61 -17.26
C ARG A 2 23.58 -5.28 -17.24
N GLU A 3 23.40 -4.66 -18.40
CA GLU A 3 22.57 -3.48 -18.57
C GLU A 3 21.11 -3.88 -18.27
N LYS A 4 20.40 -3.08 -17.47
CA LYS A 4 19.00 -3.34 -17.11
C LYS A 4 18.11 -3.12 -18.33
N GLU A 5 17.28 -4.10 -18.67
CA GLU A 5 16.25 -3.99 -19.71
C GLU A 5 14.94 -3.50 -19.11
N TRP A 6 14.59 -2.24 -19.40
CA TRP A 6 13.40 -1.60 -18.85
C TRP A 6 12.22 -1.66 -19.83
N HIS A 7 11.13 -2.26 -19.38
CA HIS A 7 9.88 -2.27 -20.14
C HIS A 7 8.91 -1.22 -19.56
N THR A 8 8.20 -0.53 -20.45
CA THR A 8 7.21 0.47 -20.09
C THR A 8 5.82 -0.13 -20.20
N TYR A 9 5.01 0.03 -19.17
CA TYR A 9 3.64 -0.44 -19.07
C TYR A 9 2.70 0.75 -18.88
N GLU A 10 1.54 0.72 -19.55
CA GLU A 10 0.48 1.68 -19.33
C GLU A 10 -0.62 1.04 -18.51
N MET A 11 -1.03 1.72 -17.45
CA MET A 11 -2.05 1.20 -16.54
C MET A 11 -2.77 2.31 -15.80
N ILE A 12 -3.91 1.95 -15.20
CA ILE A 12 -4.66 2.87 -14.34
C ILE A 12 -4.30 2.59 -12.88
N VAL A 13 -3.79 3.59 -12.19
CA VAL A 13 -3.49 3.52 -10.75
C VAL A 13 -4.27 4.59 -10.02
N ASN A 14 -5.09 4.20 -9.05
CA ASN A 14 -5.97 5.12 -8.30
C ASN A 14 -6.83 6.02 -9.22
N GLY A 15 -7.37 5.43 -10.30
CA GLY A 15 -8.20 6.13 -11.28
C GLY A 15 -7.46 7.04 -12.27
N LEU A 16 -6.12 7.09 -12.22
CA LEU A 16 -5.31 7.93 -13.10
C LEU A 16 -4.44 7.06 -14.03
N PRO A 17 -4.36 7.38 -15.34
CA PRO A 17 -3.45 6.69 -16.26
C PRO A 17 -2.00 7.00 -15.86
N GLN A 18 -1.20 5.94 -15.80
CA GLN A 18 0.21 6.00 -15.42
C GLN A 18 1.06 5.23 -16.45
N LYS A 19 2.24 5.77 -16.74
CA LYS A 19 3.32 5.04 -17.42
C LYS A 19 4.33 4.63 -16.38
N ILE A 20 4.51 3.34 -16.21
CA ILE A 20 5.43 2.76 -15.24
C ILE A 20 6.50 1.96 -15.95
N ARG A 21 7.64 1.79 -15.30
CA ARG A 21 8.74 1.02 -15.85
C ARG A 21 9.19 -0.02 -14.83
N TYR A 22 9.35 -1.26 -15.29
CA TYR A 22 9.98 -2.32 -14.53
C TYR A 22 11.08 -2.98 -15.36
N ASN A 23 12.15 -3.39 -14.69
CA ASN A 23 13.23 -4.16 -15.31
C ASN A 23 12.74 -5.59 -15.58
N ALA A 24 13.06 -6.13 -16.74
CA ALA A 24 12.69 -7.49 -17.15
C ALA A 24 13.17 -8.53 -16.13
N ASP A 25 14.42 -8.44 -15.66
CA ASP A 25 14.97 -9.36 -14.67
C ASP A 25 14.20 -9.32 -13.34
N THR A 26 13.65 -8.15 -12.97
CA THR A 26 12.83 -8.01 -11.74
C THR A 26 11.44 -8.63 -11.94
N VAL A 27 10.84 -8.45 -13.10
CA VAL A 27 9.56 -9.11 -13.42
C VAL A 27 9.72 -10.63 -13.37
N GLU A 28 10.73 -11.17 -14.06
CA GLU A 28 10.99 -12.61 -14.14
C GLU A 28 11.51 -13.21 -12.83
N GLY A 29 12.40 -12.52 -12.13
CA GLY A 29 13.11 -13.03 -10.96
C GLY A 29 12.44 -12.74 -9.62
N LEU A 30 11.47 -11.80 -9.58
CA LEU A 30 10.85 -11.37 -8.32
C LEU A 30 9.33 -11.40 -8.39
N PHE A 31 8.70 -10.75 -9.38
CA PHE A 31 7.25 -10.60 -9.43
C PHE A 31 6.54 -11.89 -9.83
N LEU A 32 6.98 -12.55 -10.91
CA LEU A 32 6.40 -13.83 -11.33
C LEU A 32 6.61 -14.94 -10.29
N PRO A 33 7.77 -15.11 -9.66
CA PRO A 33 7.93 -16.06 -8.56
C PRO A 33 6.99 -15.81 -7.39
N LEU A 34 6.75 -14.54 -7.00
CA LEU A 34 5.75 -14.21 -5.99
C LEU A 34 4.35 -14.68 -6.43
N LEU A 35 3.92 -14.30 -7.64
CA LEU A 35 2.58 -14.66 -8.16
C LEU A 35 2.38 -16.17 -8.28
N ARG A 36 3.41 -16.92 -8.69
CA ARG A 36 3.37 -18.40 -8.72
C ARG A 36 3.17 -18.97 -7.31
N ARG A 37 3.92 -18.50 -6.32
CA ARG A 37 3.78 -18.91 -4.92
C ARG A 37 2.39 -18.59 -4.37
N LEU A 38 1.88 -17.39 -4.60
CA LEU A 38 0.53 -17.02 -4.17
C LEU A 38 -0.55 -17.89 -4.84
N THR A 39 -0.35 -18.26 -6.11
CA THR A 39 -1.22 -19.20 -6.84
C THR A 39 -1.22 -20.58 -6.19
N GLU A 40 -0.03 -21.12 -5.86
CA GLU A 40 0.11 -22.40 -5.17
C GLU A 40 -0.53 -22.39 -3.79
N MET A 41 -0.31 -21.32 -3.01
CA MET A 41 -0.94 -21.14 -1.71
C MET A 41 -2.47 -21.09 -1.81
N GLN A 42 -3.02 -20.30 -2.73
CA GLN A 42 -4.46 -20.20 -2.92
C GLN A 42 -5.09 -21.54 -3.32
N ARG A 43 -4.43 -22.31 -4.18
CA ARG A 43 -4.89 -23.65 -4.58
C ARG A 43 -4.83 -24.66 -3.44
N ALA A 44 -3.77 -24.62 -2.63
CA ALA A 44 -3.63 -25.49 -1.47
C ALA A 44 -4.67 -25.21 -0.38
N GLU A 45 -4.93 -23.93 -0.12
CA GLU A 45 -5.95 -23.49 0.85
C GLU A 45 -7.39 -23.73 0.37
N ALA A 46 -7.60 -23.82 -0.95
CA ALA A 46 -8.91 -23.99 -1.59
C ALA A 46 -9.96 -22.92 -1.16
N ARG A 47 -9.48 -21.74 -0.73
CA ARG A 47 -10.28 -20.58 -0.32
C ARG A 47 -9.63 -19.29 -0.80
N ARG A 48 -10.31 -18.17 -0.65
CA ARG A 48 -9.71 -16.86 -0.90
C ARG A 48 -8.58 -16.59 0.10
N ILE A 49 -7.45 -16.07 -0.39
CA ILE A 49 -6.32 -15.68 0.44
C ILE A 49 -6.15 -14.15 0.45
N LEU A 50 -5.67 -13.65 1.58
CA LEU A 50 -5.34 -12.25 1.82
C LEU A 50 -3.83 -12.07 1.84
N VAL A 51 -3.34 -11.19 0.98
CA VAL A 51 -1.91 -10.84 0.89
C VAL A 51 -1.75 -9.39 1.31
N PHE A 52 -0.89 -9.10 2.28
CA PHE A 52 -0.61 -7.74 2.68
C PHE A 52 0.69 -7.24 2.05
N LEU A 53 0.62 -6.09 1.40
CA LEU A 53 1.76 -5.36 0.86
C LEU A 53 1.95 -4.07 1.67
N ALA A 54 2.85 -4.10 2.63
CA ALA A 54 3.18 -2.94 3.46
C ALA A 54 4.44 -2.24 2.95
N ALA A 55 4.37 -0.92 2.86
CA ALA A 55 5.51 -0.10 2.46
C ALA A 55 5.31 1.36 2.90
N PRO A 56 6.38 2.12 3.16
CA PRO A 56 6.27 3.55 3.41
C PRO A 56 5.71 4.29 2.19
N PRO A 57 5.24 5.54 2.36
CA PRO A 57 4.73 6.34 1.26
C PRO A 57 5.80 6.56 0.17
N ALA A 58 5.36 6.77 -1.06
CA ALA A 58 6.20 7.00 -2.26
C ALA A 58 7.09 5.83 -2.72
N THR A 59 7.01 4.64 -2.14
CA THR A 59 7.67 3.42 -2.66
C THR A 59 7.06 2.91 -3.96
N GLY A 60 5.87 3.37 -4.34
CA GLY A 60 5.14 2.85 -5.51
C GLY A 60 4.31 1.59 -5.23
N LYS A 61 4.00 1.29 -3.95
CA LYS A 61 3.22 0.10 -3.56
C LYS A 61 1.88 -0.05 -4.30
N SER A 62 1.09 1.02 -4.45
CA SER A 62 -0.19 0.97 -5.18
C SER A 62 0.02 0.65 -6.66
N THR A 63 1.07 1.22 -7.26
CA THR A 63 1.47 0.95 -8.65
C THR A 63 1.90 -0.50 -8.82
N LEU A 64 2.72 -1.01 -7.90
CA LEU A 64 3.16 -2.40 -7.90
C LEU A 64 1.99 -3.37 -7.70
N ALA A 65 1.09 -3.09 -6.74
CA ALA A 65 -0.08 -3.93 -6.51
C ALA A 65 -0.97 -4.05 -7.76
N GLN A 66 -1.23 -2.94 -8.45
CA GLN A 66 -1.98 -2.95 -9.71
C GLN A 66 -1.22 -3.67 -10.82
N PHE A 67 0.10 -3.53 -10.90
CA PHE A 67 0.91 -4.25 -11.87
C PHE A 67 0.88 -5.77 -11.64
N LEU A 68 1.04 -6.21 -10.40
CA LEU A 68 0.93 -7.63 -10.03
C LEU A 68 -0.47 -8.17 -10.35
N ALA A 69 -1.52 -7.38 -10.11
CA ALA A 69 -2.89 -7.74 -10.47
C ALA A 69 -3.07 -7.87 -12.00
N GLN A 70 -2.48 -6.98 -12.79
CA GLN A 70 -2.48 -7.08 -14.26
C GLN A 70 -1.69 -8.30 -14.72
N LEU A 71 -0.47 -8.47 -14.25
CA LEU A 71 0.42 -9.57 -14.60
C LEU A 71 -0.21 -10.93 -14.30
N SER A 72 -0.92 -11.07 -13.16
CA SER A 72 -1.61 -12.31 -12.81
C SER A 72 -2.74 -12.71 -13.77
N ARG A 73 -3.24 -11.77 -14.59
CA ARG A 73 -4.31 -12.01 -15.57
C ARG A 73 -3.77 -12.26 -16.98
N THR A 74 -2.54 -11.82 -17.25
CA THR A 74 -1.91 -11.95 -18.57
C THR A 74 -1.01 -13.18 -18.68
N GLU A 75 -0.46 -13.64 -17.54
CA GLU A 75 0.42 -14.81 -17.50
C GLU A 75 -0.37 -16.10 -17.29
N GLU A 76 -0.10 -17.09 -18.14
CA GLU A 76 -0.77 -18.38 -18.08
C GLU A 76 -0.47 -19.12 -16.75
N GLY A 77 -1.47 -19.82 -16.25
CA GLY A 77 -1.33 -20.67 -15.07
C GLY A 77 -1.34 -19.94 -13.74
N LEU A 78 -1.46 -18.60 -13.73
CA LEU A 78 -1.61 -17.83 -12.49
C LEU A 78 -3.06 -17.68 -12.07
N THR A 79 -3.29 -17.65 -10.76
CA THR A 79 -4.59 -17.30 -10.17
C THR A 79 -4.75 -15.78 -10.16
N PRO A 80 -5.90 -15.24 -10.61
CA PRO A 80 -6.12 -13.79 -10.64
C PRO A 80 -5.96 -13.13 -9.27
N VAL A 81 -5.20 -12.04 -9.25
CA VAL A 81 -5.01 -11.15 -8.10
C VAL A 81 -5.85 -9.90 -8.29
N GLN A 82 -6.46 -9.41 -7.22
CA GLN A 82 -7.10 -8.10 -7.15
C GLN A 82 -6.38 -7.22 -6.16
N ALA A 83 -5.94 -6.03 -6.61
CA ALA A 83 -5.33 -5.04 -5.76
C ALA A 83 -6.39 -4.17 -5.08
N LEU A 84 -6.28 -4.03 -3.76
CA LEU A 84 -7.15 -3.20 -2.90
C LEU A 84 -6.29 -2.27 -2.06
N GLY A 85 -6.73 -1.02 -1.90
CA GLY A 85 -6.01 -0.03 -1.08
C GLY A 85 -6.59 0.08 0.32
N MET A 86 -5.73 0.07 1.34
CA MET A 86 -6.08 0.39 2.73
C MET A 86 -6.59 1.82 2.88
N ASP A 87 -6.17 2.73 2.01
CA ASP A 87 -6.49 4.17 2.12
C ASP A 87 -8.00 4.47 2.11
N GLY A 88 -8.84 3.57 1.57
CA GLY A 88 -10.29 3.67 1.65
C GLY A 88 -10.86 3.61 3.09
N PHE A 89 -10.06 3.13 4.03
CA PHE A 89 -10.44 3.06 5.45
C PHE A 89 -9.93 4.23 6.29
N HIS A 90 -9.45 5.32 5.68
CA HIS A 90 -9.33 6.57 6.42
C HIS A 90 -10.68 6.97 7.01
N TYR A 91 -10.69 7.57 8.19
CA TYR A 91 -11.88 8.25 8.66
C TYR A 91 -12.23 9.38 7.68
N PRO A 92 -13.54 9.58 7.38
CA PRO A 92 -13.98 10.69 6.52
C PRO A 92 -13.49 12.06 7.04
N ASN A 93 -13.25 13.01 6.15
CA ASN A 93 -12.77 14.35 6.53
C ASN A 93 -13.60 15.01 7.62
N ARG A 94 -14.95 14.84 7.59
CA ARG A 94 -15.86 15.33 8.63
C ARG A 94 -15.56 14.75 10.01
N TYR A 95 -15.15 13.47 10.08
CA TYR A 95 -14.76 12.83 11.34
C TYR A 95 -13.43 13.40 11.82
N LEU A 96 -12.42 13.44 10.94
CA LEU A 96 -11.10 13.96 11.27
C LEU A 96 -11.15 15.42 11.77
N ALA A 97 -12.05 16.24 11.21
CA ALA A 97 -12.24 17.63 11.63
C ALA A 97 -12.91 17.79 13.00
N ALA A 98 -13.68 16.79 13.44
CA ALA A 98 -14.42 16.83 14.71
C ALA A 98 -13.68 16.14 15.88
N HIS A 99 -12.53 15.50 15.63
CA HIS A 99 -11.84 14.69 16.63
C HIS A 99 -10.38 15.10 16.79
N THR A 100 -9.91 14.94 18.02
CA THR A 100 -8.51 15.14 18.43
C THR A 100 -7.96 13.86 19.04
N ILE A 101 -6.63 13.75 19.14
CA ILE A 101 -5.95 12.76 19.97
C ILE A 101 -5.00 13.46 20.94
N LEU A 102 -4.71 12.82 22.06
CA LEU A 102 -3.66 13.26 22.95
C LEU A 102 -2.32 12.65 22.51
N ARG A 103 -1.33 13.48 22.17
CA ARG A 103 0.02 13.07 21.86
C ARG A 103 1.01 13.96 22.63
N ASP A 104 1.90 13.34 23.39
CA ASP A 104 2.90 14.05 24.22
C ASP A 104 2.32 15.12 25.15
N GLY A 105 1.08 14.91 25.62
CA GLY A 105 0.37 15.83 26.51
C GLY A 105 -0.36 16.97 25.81
N GLU A 106 -0.35 17.03 24.49
CA GLU A 106 -1.05 18.03 23.68
C GLU A 106 -2.22 17.42 22.90
N GLU A 107 -3.33 18.15 22.81
CA GLU A 107 -4.43 17.78 21.91
C GLU A 107 -4.11 18.13 20.47
N ILE A 108 -4.01 17.11 19.62
CA ILE A 108 -3.70 17.28 18.20
C ILE A 108 -4.93 16.95 17.36
N PRO A 109 -5.40 17.88 16.48
CA PRO A 109 -6.49 17.58 15.55
C PRO A 109 -6.12 16.44 14.59
N LEU A 110 -7.01 15.46 14.40
CA LEU A 110 -6.74 14.35 13.47
C LEU A 110 -6.50 14.82 12.03
N THR A 111 -7.06 15.97 11.63
CA THR A 111 -6.80 16.58 10.32
C THR A 111 -5.34 16.94 10.10
N SER A 112 -4.62 17.33 11.16
CA SER A 112 -3.20 17.75 11.06
C SER A 112 -2.25 16.57 10.85
N ILE A 113 -2.70 15.36 11.19
CA ILE A 113 -1.92 14.12 11.09
C ILE A 113 -2.53 13.11 10.10
N LYS A 114 -3.38 13.58 9.17
CA LYS A 114 -4.01 12.69 8.19
C LYS A 114 -2.97 11.86 7.44
N GLY A 115 -3.16 10.54 7.45
CA GLY A 115 -2.19 9.55 6.96
C GLY A 115 -1.41 8.85 8.06
N ALA A 116 -1.45 9.35 9.31
CA ALA A 116 -0.94 8.62 10.47
C ALA A 116 -1.87 7.44 10.84
N PRO A 117 -1.37 6.41 11.54
CA PRO A 117 -2.14 5.21 11.88
C PRO A 117 -3.47 5.49 12.57
N GLU A 118 -3.54 6.53 13.39
CA GLU A 118 -4.71 6.93 14.17
C GLU A 118 -5.84 7.52 13.32
N THR A 119 -5.59 7.79 12.05
CA THR A 119 -6.57 8.39 11.13
C THR A 119 -7.33 7.35 10.31
N PHE A 120 -7.20 6.07 10.66
CA PHE A 120 -7.85 4.95 9.97
C PHE A 120 -8.83 4.22 10.87
N ASP A 121 -9.92 3.74 10.27
CA ASP A 121 -10.89 2.84 10.91
C ASP A 121 -10.41 1.39 10.79
N VAL A 122 -9.46 1.02 11.66
CA VAL A 122 -8.87 -0.33 11.68
C VAL A 122 -9.90 -1.42 11.99
N PRO A 123 -10.86 -1.22 12.92
CA PRO A 123 -11.93 -2.18 13.14
C PRO A 123 -12.77 -2.45 11.87
N ALA A 124 -13.13 -1.41 11.12
CA ALA A 124 -13.87 -1.57 9.86
C ALA A 124 -13.03 -2.30 8.80
N LEU A 125 -11.74 -1.99 8.69
CA LEU A 125 -10.82 -2.71 7.80
C LEU A 125 -10.75 -4.20 8.18
N ALA A 126 -10.54 -4.51 9.45
CA ALA A 126 -10.47 -5.89 9.93
C ALA A 126 -11.76 -6.67 9.65
N ALA A 127 -12.92 -6.07 9.93
CA ALA A 127 -14.23 -6.68 9.66
C ALA A 127 -14.45 -6.96 8.16
N LYS A 128 -14.11 -6.00 7.29
CA LYS A 128 -14.20 -6.18 5.82
C LYS A 128 -13.25 -7.25 5.31
N LEU A 129 -12.01 -7.30 5.79
CA LEU A 129 -11.03 -8.33 5.42
C LEU A 129 -11.48 -9.72 5.90
N GLY A 130 -11.99 -9.83 7.12
CA GLY A 130 -12.55 -11.08 7.64
C GLY A 130 -13.69 -11.60 6.79
N ALA A 131 -14.68 -10.75 6.48
CA ALA A 131 -15.81 -11.10 5.62
C ALA A 131 -15.36 -11.46 4.19
N ALA A 132 -14.36 -10.74 3.65
CA ALA A 132 -13.84 -10.99 2.30
C ALA A 132 -13.22 -12.37 2.13
N ARG A 133 -12.85 -13.08 3.20
CA ARG A 133 -12.39 -14.48 3.12
C ARG A 133 -13.48 -15.43 2.66
N GLU A 134 -14.71 -15.20 3.12
CA GLU A 134 -15.81 -16.11 2.95
C GLU A 134 -16.74 -15.71 1.79
N GLU A 135 -16.89 -14.42 1.55
CA GLU A 135 -17.83 -13.89 0.57
C GLU A 135 -17.27 -12.70 -0.22
N SER A 136 -17.99 -12.31 -1.27
CA SER A 136 -17.69 -11.07 -1.99
C SER A 136 -18.27 -9.90 -1.22
N VAL A 137 -17.42 -8.93 -0.91
CA VAL A 137 -17.80 -7.73 -0.15
C VAL A 137 -17.39 -6.47 -0.88
N THR A 138 -18.10 -5.37 -0.61
CA THR A 138 -17.70 -4.07 -1.12
C THR A 138 -16.63 -3.43 -0.25
N PHE A 139 -15.63 -2.81 -0.89
CA PHE A 139 -14.57 -2.06 -0.24
C PHE A 139 -14.68 -0.57 -0.54
N PRO A 140 -14.38 0.31 0.42
CA PRO A 140 -14.24 1.72 0.18
C PRO A 140 -12.96 2.02 -0.60
N VAL A 141 -12.92 3.16 -1.28
CA VAL A 141 -11.70 3.70 -1.90
C VAL A 141 -11.44 5.12 -1.43
N TYR A 142 -10.18 5.52 -1.43
CA TYR A 142 -9.80 6.93 -1.25
C TYR A 142 -9.76 7.61 -2.60
N ASP A 143 -10.69 8.54 -2.85
CA ASP A 143 -10.70 9.33 -4.08
C ASP A 143 -9.82 10.58 -3.91
N ARG A 144 -8.71 10.61 -4.63
CA ARG A 144 -7.72 11.71 -4.56
C ARG A 144 -8.25 13.02 -5.15
N ARG A 145 -9.32 12.99 -5.95
CA ARG A 145 -9.92 14.21 -6.54
C ARG A 145 -10.73 14.99 -5.53
N ILE A 146 -11.40 14.30 -4.62
CA ILE A 146 -12.18 14.90 -3.53
C ILE A 146 -11.43 14.88 -2.19
N HIS A 147 -10.24 14.23 -2.15
CA HIS A 147 -9.44 14.04 -0.95
C HIS A 147 -10.20 13.40 0.22
N ASP A 148 -11.14 12.48 -0.08
CA ASP A 148 -11.97 11.80 0.92
C ASP A 148 -12.27 10.37 0.51
N VAL A 149 -12.88 9.60 1.43
CA VAL A 149 -13.26 8.21 1.21
C VAL A 149 -14.60 8.12 0.48
N VAL A 150 -14.71 7.16 -0.43
CA VAL A 150 -15.93 6.78 -1.12
C VAL A 150 -16.28 5.36 -0.65
N PRO A 151 -17.40 5.16 0.07
CA PRO A 151 -17.80 3.85 0.54
C PRO A 151 -18.24 2.95 -0.62
N ASP A 152 -18.15 1.64 -0.41
CA ASP A 152 -18.69 0.60 -1.30
C ASP A 152 -18.36 0.76 -2.79
N ALA A 153 -17.13 1.23 -3.08
CA ALA A 153 -16.73 1.65 -4.42
C ALA A 153 -16.18 0.53 -5.30
N VAL A 154 -15.73 -0.58 -4.71
CA VAL A 154 -15.19 -1.73 -5.44
C VAL A 154 -15.61 -3.04 -4.79
N THR A 155 -15.98 -4.04 -5.59
CA THR A 155 -16.25 -5.39 -5.07
C THR A 155 -14.95 -6.19 -4.99
N ALA A 156 -14.67 -6.76 -3.82
CA ALA A 156 -13.57 -7.69 -3.59
C ALA A 156 -14.07 -9.12 -3.81
N ASP A 157 -13.74 -9.71 -4.95
CA ASP A 157 -14.27 -11.02 -5.38
C ASP A 157 -13.21 -11.97 -5.97
N ALA A 158 -11.99 -11.50 -6.22
CA ALA A 158 -10.93 -12.35 -6.75
C ALA A 158 -10.45 -13.41 -5.73
N PRO A 159 -9.90 -14.53 -6.21
CA PRO A 159 -9.37 -15.58 -5.31
C PRO A 159 -8.19 -15.13 -4.46
N ILE A 160 -7.41 -14.15 -4.92
CA ILE A 160 -6.29 -13.56 -4.20
C ILE A 160 -6.54 -12.05 -4.07
N LEU A 161 -6.68 -11.57 -2.84
CA LEU A 161 -6.80 -10.14 -2.54
C LEU A 161 -5.46 -9.60 -2.04
N LEU A 162 -4.82 -8.76 -2.85
CA LEU A 162 -3.59 -8.06 -2.49
C LEU A 162 -3.95 -6.68 -1.93
N VAL A 163 -3.93 -6.57 -0.61
CA VAL A 163 -4.23 -5.33 0.11
C VAL A 163 -2.93 -4.57 0.31
N GLU A 164 -2.86 -3.33 -0.19
CA GLU A 164 -1.69 -2.48 -0.03
C GLU A 164 -1.95 -1.32 0.95
N GLY A 165 -0.95 -0.98 1.74
CA GLY A 165 -1.03 0.14 2.65
C GLY A 165 0.22 0.35 3.49
N ASN A 166 0.33 1.53 4.11
CA ASN A 166 1.50 1.85 4.91
C ASN A 166 1.53 1.03 6.22
N TRP A 167 0.37 0.84 6.85
CA TRP A 167 0.27 0.40 8.24
C TRP A 167 -0.14 -1.06 8.43
N LEU A 168 -0.35 -1.81 7.32
CA LEU A 168 -0.84 -3.19 7.37
C LEU A 168 0.03 -4.15 8.20
N LEU A 169 1.32 -3.84 8.37
CA LEU A 169 2.25 -4.63 9.19
C LEU A 169 2.80 -3.81 10.37
N LEU A 170 2.10 -2.78 10.82
CA LEU A 170 2.51 -2.00 11.99
C LEU A 170 2.34 -2.83 13.26
N ASP A 171 3.42 -3.02 14.04
CA ASP A 171 3.44 -3.75 15.32
C ASP A 171 3.01 -2.85 16.50
N GLU A 172 1.87 -2.19 16.34
CA GLU A 172 1.21 -1.37 17.34
C GLU A 172 -0.28 -1.65 17.33
N GLU A 173 -0.94 -1.57 18.51
CA GLU A 173 -2.40 -1.69 18.57
C GLU A 173 -3.09 -0.48 17.91
N PRO A 174 -4.20 -0.68 17.20
CA PRO A 174 -4.90 -1.95 16.92
C PRO A 174 -4.42 -2.66 15.63
N TRP A 175 -3.35 -2.21 14.98
CA TRP A 175 -2.83 -2.74 13.71
C TRP A 175 -2.19 -4.12 13.86
N ARG A 176 -1.60 -4.41 15.03
CA ARG A 176 -0.95 -5.70 15.31
C ARG A 176 -1.89 -6.86 15.08
N ASP A 177 -3.12 -6.78 15.56
CA ASP A 177 -4.12 -7.82 15.40
C ASP A 177 -4.51 -8.04 13.94
N LEU A 178 -4.49 -6.98 13.12
CA LEU A 178 -4.77 -7.04 11.70
C LEU A 178 -3.78 -7.96 10.95
N CYS A 179 -2.51 -7.96 11.34
CA CYS A 179 -1.47 -8.79 10.71
C CYS A 179 -1.81 -10.27 10.68
N GLY A 180 -2.57 -10.76 11.67
CA GLY A 180 -3.05 -12.15 11.76
C GLY A 180 -4.05 -12.55 10.66
N LEU A 181 -4.62 -11.59 9.97
CA LEU A 181 -5.54 -11.87 8.85
C LEU A 181 -4.80 -12.19 7.54
N ALA A 182 -3.52 -11.87 7.40
CA ALA A 182 -2.79 -12.12 6.17
C ALA A 182 -2.34 -13.57 6.07
N ASP A 183 -2.55 -14.19 4.91
CA ASP A 183 -1.97 -15.48 4.55
C ASP A 183 -0.53 -15.34 4.06
N HIS A 184 -0.18 -14.17 3.50
CA HIS A 184 1.18 -13.82 3.11
C HIS A 184 1.43 -12.32 3.32
N ARG A 185 2.61 -11.98 3.83
CA ARG A 185 3.01 -10.61 4.20
C ARG A 185 4.26 -10.22 3.43
N LEU A 186 4.11 -9.25 2.55
CA LEU A 186 5.20 -8.64 1.80
C LEU A 186 5.48 -7.24 2.35
N ARG A 187 6.72 -6.97 2.74
CA ARG A 187 7.18 -5.63 3.12
C ARG A 187 8.15 -5.08 2.09
N ILE A 188 8.01 -3.79 1.77
CA ILE A 188 9.01 -3.09 0.95
C ILE A 188 9.67 -2.04 1.81
N ASP A 189 11.00 -2.12 1.92
CA ASP A 189 11.85 -1.14 2.57
C ASP A 189 12.42 -0.17 1.51
N ALA A 190 12.64 1.07 1.89
CA ALA A 190 13.27 2.08 1.04
C ALA A 190 14.11 3.04 1.87
N ALA A 191 15.17 3.60 1.28
CA ALA A 191 15.98 4.62 1.93
C ALA A 191 15.15 5.90 2.16
N PRO A 192 15.17 6.49 3.38
CA PRO A 192 14.38 7.69 3.68
C PRO A 192 14.66 8.86 2.74
N GLU A 193 15.91 9.03 2.31
CA GLU A 193 16.32 10.09 1.39
C GLU A 193 15.64 9.97 0.03
N LEU A 194 15.53 8.73 -0.48
CA LEU A 194 14.85 8.45 -1.74
C LEU A 194 13.34 8.73 -1.63
N LEU A 195 12.73 8.41 -0.49
CA LEU A 195 11.32 8.69 -0.24
C LEU A 195 11.04 10.20 -0.13
N ARG A 196 11.94 10.93 0.55
CA ARG A 196 11.85 12.38 0.69
C ARG A 196 11.76 13.08 -0.64
N ASP A 197 12.69 12.81 -1.54
CA ASP A 197 12.74 13.46 -2.86
C ASP A 197 11.49 13.16 -3.69
N ARG A 198 11.02 11.91 -3.66
CA ARG A 198 9.79 11.49 -4.36
C ARG A 198 8.53 12.12 -3.78
N LEU A 199 8.44 12.30 -2.46
CA LEU A 199 7.31 12.91 -1.78
C LEU A 199 7.22 14.41 -2.06
N ILE A 200 8.36 15.11 -1.98
CA ILE A 200 8.46 16.53 -2.33
C ILE A 200 8.09 16.73 -3.80
N ALA A 201 8.70 15.98 -4.71
CA ALA A 201 8.41 16.08 -6.14
C ALA A 201 6.93 15.83 -6.46
N ARG A 202 6.31 14.82 -5.83
CA ARG A 202 4.87 14.53 -6.00
C ARG A 202 3.98 15.67 -5.53
N LYS A 203 4.30 16.32 -4.41
CA LYS A 203 3.55 17.47 -3.91
C LYS A 203 3.71 18.71 -4.81
N VAL A 204 4.91 18.94 -5.30
CA VAL A 204 5.17 20.04 -6.25
C VAL A 204 4.40 19.81 -7.55
N GLN A 205 4.37 18.60 -8.09
CA GLN A 205 3.53 18.24 -9.24
C GLN A 205 2.04 18.45 -8.97
N GLY A 206 1.61 18.30 -7.70
CA GLY A 206 0.23 18.60 -7.25
C GLY A 206 -0.06 20.09 -7.02
N GLY A 207 0.88 21.00 -7.33
CA GLY A 207 0.70 22.45 -7.27
C GLY A 207 1.26 23.12 -6.00
N SER A 208 1.95 22.40 -5.10
CA SER A 208 2.62 23.02 -3.95
C SER A 208 3.93 23.68 -4.38
N THR A 209 4.37 24.72 -3.64
CA THR A 209 5.75 25.20 -3.76
C THR A 209 6.73 24.18 -3.18
N THR A 210 8.00 24.24 -3.56
CA THR A 210 9.04 23.35 -3.04
C THR A 210 9.19 23.51 -1.53
N GLU A 211 9.13 24.74 -1.01
CA GLU A 211 9.24 25.06 0.41
C GLU A 211 8.05 24.47 1.20
N ALA A 212 6.83 24.65 0.70
CA ALA A 212 5.63 24.09 1.32
C ALA A 212 5.63 22.56 1.28
N ALA A 213 6.11 21.96 0.19
CA ALA A 213 6.24 20.53 0.06
C ALA A 213 7.27 19.95 1.05
N ALA A 214 8.43 20.63 1.19
CA ALA A 214 9.45 20.25 2.14
C ALA A 214 8.97 20.38 3.60
N ALA A 215 8.32 21.50 3.95
CA ALA A 215 7.75 21.69 5.28
C ALA A 215 6.69 20.62 5.62
N PHE A 216 5.84 20.24 4.67
CA PHE A 216 4.89 19.16 4.88
C PHE A 216 5.57 17.80 5.06
N TYR A 217 6.63 17.52 4.30
CA TYR A 217 7.42 16.31 4.48
C TYR A 217 7.94 16.20 5.91
N GLU A 218 8.57 17.24 6.44
CA GLU A 218 9.12 17.23 7.81
C GLU A 218 8.01 17.09 8.87
N ALA A 219 6.87 17.75 8.67
CA ALA A 219 5.78 17.76 9.65
C ALA A 219 4.93 16.46 9.64
N SER A 220 4.83 15.75 8.52
CA SER A 220 3.89 14.65 8.35
C SER A 220 4.53 13.38 7.78
N ASP A 221 5.19 13.45 6.62
CA ASP A 221 5.66 12.24 5.95
C ASP A 221 6.86 11.62 6.66
N ALA A 222 7.84 12.41 7.11
CA ALA A 222 9.05 11.92 7.78
C ALA A 222 8.76 11.19 9.10
N PRO A 223 7.92 11.71 10.02
CA PRO A 223 7.51 10.97 11.21
C PRO A 223 6.85 9.62 10.89
N ASN A 224 6.00 9.57 9.86
CA ASN A 224 5.34 8.34 9.44
C ASN A 224 6.33 7.31 8.84
N ILE A 225 7.32 7.77 8.06
CA ILE A 225 8.39 6.91 7.53
C ILE A 225 9.22 6.32 8.66
N LEU A 226 9.61 7.15 9.64
CA LEU A 226 10.38 6.70 10.81
C LEU A 226 9.59 5.71 11.66
N ARG A 227 8.28 5.98 11.88
CA ARG A 227 7.41 5.07 12.62
C ARG A 227 7.27 3.72 11.91
N PHE A 228 7.07 3.73 10.58
CA PHE A 228 7.06 2.50 9.79
C PHE A 228 8.36 1.73 9.95
N ALA A 229 9.51 2.38 9.79
CA ALA A 229 10.82 1.73 9.88
C ALA A 229 11.10 1.14 11.27
N ALA A 230 10.67 1.83 12.34
CA ALA A 230 10.90 1.42 13.73
C ALA A 230 9.95 0.30 14.19
N HIS A 231 8.71 0.27 13.69
CA HIS A 231 7.64 -0.58 14.20
C HIS A 231 7.03 -1.51 13.15
N ALA A 232 7.68 -1.71 12.00
CA ALA A 232 7.22 -2.70 11.03
C ALA A 232 7.39 -4.11 11.60
N GLY A 233 6.29 -4.84 11.71
CA GLY A 233 6.25 -6.22 12.18
C GLY A 233 6.85 -7.23 11.19
N ALA A 234 6.75 -8.50 11.53
CA ALA A 234 7.27 -9.60 10.73
C ALA A 234 6.62 -9.68 9.35
N ALA A 235 7.43 -9.96 8.34
CA ALA A 235 6.99 -10.23 6.98
C ALA A 235 7.55 -11.58 6.50
N ASP A 236 6.80 -12.25 5.62
CA ASP A 236 7.22 -13.52 5.02
C ASP A 236 8.22 -13.28 3.90
N GLU A 237 8.17 -12.07 3.30
CA GLU A 237 9.11 -11.63 2.26
C GLU A 237 9.39 -10.13 2.40
N ILE A 238 10.65 -9.75 2.22
CA ILE A 238 11.08 -8.35 2.29
C ILE A 238 11.79 -7.99 0.98
N TRP A 239 11.31 -6.92 0.36
CA TRP A 239 11.96 -6.32 -0.80
C TRP A 239 12.55 -4.97 -0.43
N ARG A 240 13.52 -4.54 -1.21
CA ARG A 240 14.10 -3.19 -1.10
C ARG A 240 13.93 -2.44 -2.39
N MET A 241 13.39 -1.23 -2.32
CA MET A 241 13.38 -0.31 -3.44
C MET A 241 14.77 0.28 -3.65
N THR A 242 15.27 0.21 -4.87
CA THR A 242 16.56 0.77 -5.28
C THR A 242 16.43 2.21 -5.76
N ALA A 243 17.56 2.92 -5.89
CA ALA A 243 17.56 4.34 -6.27
C ALA A 243 16.96 4.62 -7.67
N ASP A 244 17.03 3.65 -8.58
CA ASP A 244 16.41 3.73 -9.91
C ASP A 244 14.93 3.31 -9.95
N GLY A 245 14.36 3.00 -8.77
CA GLY A 245 12.94 2.66 -8.62
C GLY A 245 12.60 1.20 -8.90
N ASP A 246 13.61 0.35 -9.01
CA ASP A 246 13.49 -1.11 -9.12
C ASP A 246 13.37 -1.77 -7.73
N PHE A 247 13.23 -3.09 -7.69
CA PHE A 247 13.11 -3.86 -6.44
C PHE A 247 14.12 -5.00 -6.42
N THR A 248 14.62 -5.31 -5.22
CA THR A 248 15.47 -6.47 -4.95
C THR A 248 14.98 -7.20 -3.71
N ARG A 249 15.13 -8.52 -3.66
CA ARG A 249 14.87 -9.30 -2.44
C ARG A 249 15.98 -9.05 -1.42
N MET A 250 15.61 -8.97 -0.15
CA MET A 250 16.54 -8.91 0.97
C MET A 250 16.84 -10.29 1.54
#